data_3e0d4f965519e7892996a5e6f34c9440
#
_entry.id   3e0d4f965519e7892996a5e6f34c9440
#
_cell.length_a   1.000
_cell.length_b   1.000
_cell.length_c   1.000
_cell.angle_alpha   90.00
_cell.angle_beta   90.00
_cell.angle_gamma   90.00
#
_symmetry.space_group_name_H-M   'P 1'
#
loop_
_entity.id
_entity.type
_entity.pdbx_description
1 polymer ?
#
loop_
_entity_poly.entity_id
_entity_poly.type
_entity_poly.pdbx_seq_one_letter_code
_entity_poly.pdbx_strand_id
1 'polypeptide(L)'
;MTDSQSTFETHRRRLLQGAAAGAALLTPLSALAAAGDMDAIRKAVASGHDASVQRLREWIGLPSIAAENRDMEKGCAYMMALAKDAGFTNVQRVPTDGQPGVFGVMDNGAKHTLGLYFMYDVKQFDPAEWSSPPLEGRIVDRAGLGKIMVGRGATNQKGPESAMLAALHAVRTAGKKPPVNLVLVCEGEEEIGSPHFTQVVRRPDVLAAL
;
A
#
# COMPACT_ATOMS: atom_id res chain seq x y z
N MET A 1 30.28 18.77 -48.54
CA MET A 1 29.99 18.04 -47.30
C MET A 1 28.61 18.36 -46.77
N THR A 2 27.55 18.36 -47.60
CA THR A 2 26.19 18.80 -47.19
C THR A 2 25.07 17.88 -47.70
N ASP A 3 25.39 16.70 -48.23
CA ASP A 3 24.37 15.82 -48.83
C ASP A 3 24.04 14.55 -48.02
N SER A 4 24.82 14.28 -46.98
CA SER A 4 24.64 13.07 -46.15
C SER A 4 23.61 13.26 -45.00
N GLN A 5 23.38 14.49 -44.57
CA GLN A 5 22.45 14.75 -43.44
C GLN A 5 20.97 14.79 -43.88
N SER A 6 20.70 15.22 -45.12
CA SER A 6 19.33 15.35 -45.63
C SER A 6 18.67 13.97 -45.90
N THR A 7 19.47 13.01 -46.33
CA THR A 7 19.02 11.63 -46.59
C THR A 7 18.69 10.87 -45.31
N PHE A 8 19.41 11.16 -44.22
CA PHE A 8 19.19 10.49 -42.89
C PHE A 8 17.92 10.98 -42.21
N GLU A 9 17.60 12.27 -42.34
CA GLU A 9 16.35 12.83 -41.77
C GLU A 9 15.11 12.36 -42.52
N THR A 10 15.20 12.20 -43.83
CA THR A 10 14.07 11.73 -44.68
C THR A 10 13.73 10.26 -44.41
N HIS A 11 14.76 9.41 -44.14
CA HIS A 11 14.54 8.01 -43.77
C HIS A 11 13.95 7.86 -42.37
N ARG A 12 14.39 8.71 -41.42
CA ARG A 12 13.88 8.72 -40.03
C ARG A 12 12.41 9.16 -39.99
N ARG A 13 12.01 10.15 -40.78
CA ARG A 13 10.60 10.58 -40.87
C ARG A 13 9.70 9.53 -41.52
N ARG A 14 10.16 8.79 -42.50
CA ARG A 14 9.39 7.68 -43.14
C ARG A 14 9.26 6.47 -42.20
N LEU A 15 10.26 6.14 -41.37
CA LEU A 15 10.19 5.09 -40.39
C LEU A 15 9.22 5.44 -39.23
N LEU A 16 9.17 6.71 -38.81
CA LEU A 16 8.24 7.18 -37.80
C LEU A 16 6.79 7.27 -38.30
N GLN A 17 6.58 7.58 -39.56
CA GLN A 17 5.25 7.59 -40.20
C GLN A 17 4.71 6.18 -40.50
N GLY A 18 5.58 5.21 -40.79
CA GLY A 18 5.21 3.80 -40.97
C GLY A 18 4.85 3.11 -39.64
N ALA A 19 5.49 3.49 -38.54
CA ALA A 19 5.20 2.94 -37.20
C ALA A 19 3.88 3.46 -36.61
N ALA A 20 3.46 4.68 -36.97
CA ALA A 20 2.20 5.27 -36.49
C ALA A 20 0.96 4.67 -37.15
N ALA A 21 1.06 4.18 -38.40
CA ALA A 21 -0.07 3.57 -39.12
C ALA A 21 -0.32 2.10 -38.74
N GLY A 22 0.71 1.38 -38.22
CA GLY A 22 0.59 -0.01 -37.79
C GLY A 22 0.09 -0.19 -36.33
N ALA A 23 0.23 0.86 -35.48
CA ALA A 23 -0.19 0.81 -34.09
C ALA A 23 -1.71 1.06 -33.88
N ALA A 24 -2.41 1.58 -34.89
CA ALA A 24 -3.83 1.96 -34.76
C ALA A 24 -4.82 0.79 -34.93
N LEU A 25 -4.38 -0.43 -35.29
CA LEU A 25 -5.26 -1.57 -35.55
C LEU A 25 -5.26 -2.68 -34.51
N LEU A 26 -4.50 -2.58 -33.42
CA LEU A 26 -4.40 -3.64 -32.38
C LEU A 26 -4.85 -3.22 -30.97
N THR A 27 -5.53 -2.09 -30.80
CA THR A 27 -5.79 -1.54 -29.48
C THR A 27 -7.21 -1.45 -28.93
N PRO A 28 -8.32 -1.93 -29.56
CA PRO A 28 -9.60 -1.63 -28.90
C PRO A 28 -10.03 -2.61 -27.81
N LEU A 29 -9.71 -3.91 -27.90
CA LEU A 29 -10.29 -4.87 -26.95
C LEU A 29 -9.60 -4.89 -25.58
N SER A 30 -8.27 -4.82 -25.54
CA SER A 30 -7.54 -4.80 -24.27
C SER A 30 -7.68 -3.47 -23.52
N ALA A 31 -7.76 -2.36 -24.23
CA ALA A 31 -7.98 -1.04 -23.62
C ALA A 31 -9.42 -0.88 -23.09
N LEU A 32 -10.41 -1.44 -23.77
CA LEU A 32 -11.81 -1.47 -23.30
C LEU A 32 -12.00 -2.42 -22.11
N ALA A 33 -11.35 -3.58 -22.11
CA ALA A 33 -11.34 -4.49 -20.98
C ALA A 33 -10.67 -3.84 -19.75
N ALA A 34 -9.51 -3.18 -19.93
CA ALA A 34 -8.83 -2.45 -18.87
C ALA A 34 -9.64 -1.26 -18.33
N ALA A 35 -10.39 -0.56 -19.18
CA ALA A 35 -11.28 0.53 -18.78
C ALA A 35 -12.45 0.00 -17.94
N GLY A 36 -13.10 -1.09 -18.36
CA GLY A 36 -14.16 -1.73 -17.59
C GLY A 36 -13.70 -2.28 -16.24
N ASP A 37 -12.47 -2.79 -16.16
CA ASP A 37 -11.85 -3.23 -14.92
C ASP A 37 -11.63 -2.07 -13.95
N MET A 38 -11.16 -0.92 -14.43
CA MET A 38 -10.96 0.27 -13.62
C MET A 38 -12.27 0.87 -13.11
N ASP A 39 -13.35 0.80 -13.89
CA ASP A 39 -14.66 1.28 -13.44
C ASP A 39 -15.24 0.39 -12.34
N ALA A 40 -15.10 -0.92 -12.44
CA ALA A 40 -15.46 -1.86 -11.38
C ALA A 40 -14.68 -1.60 -10.09
N ILE A 41 -13.37 -1.35 -10.19
CA ILE A 41 -12.50 -1.00 -9.04
C ILE A 41 -12.92 0.35 -8.43
N ARG A 42 -13.16 1.38 -9.24
CA ARG A 42 -13.63 2.69 -8.75
C ARG A 42 -14.97 2.58 -8.02
N LYS A 43 -15.90 1.78 -8.54
CA LYS A 43 -17.17 1.50 -7.87
C LYS A 43 -16.95 0.80 -6.53
N ALA A 44 -16.05 -0.17 -6.48
CA ALA A 44 -15.69 -0.88 -5.24
C ALA A 44 -15.02 0.07 -4.22
N VAL A 45 -14.15 0.98 -4.65
CA VAL A 45 -13.57 2.03 -3.79
C VAL A 45 -14.68 2.91 -3.21
N ALA A 46 -15.59 3.39 -4.04
CA ALA A 46 -16.69 4.24 -3.56
C ALA A 46 -17.61 3.52 -2.56
N SER A 47 -17.97 2.26 -2.84
CA SER A 47 -18.82 1.48 -1.93
C SER A 47 -18.11 1.03 -0.64
N GLY A 48 -16.79 0.88 -0.67
CA GLY A 48 -15.97 0.49 0.48
C GLY A 48 -15.41 1.64 1.32
N HIS A 49 -15.69 2.91 0.93
CA HIS A 49 -15.11 4.10 1.54
C HIS A 49 -15.32 4.16 3.06
N ASP A 50 -16.56 4.08 3.53
CA ASP A 50 -16.88 4.22 4.95
C ASP A 50 -16.25 3.10 5.80
N ALA A 51 -16.23 1.88 5.30
CA ALA A 51 -15.58 0.75 5.95
C ALA A 51 -14.05 0.97 6.04
N SER A 52 -13.44 1.57 5.02
CA SER A 52 -12.00 1.88 5.02
C SER A 52 -11.66 2.99 6.01
N VAL A 53 -12.50 4.04 6.06
CA VAL A 53 -12.37 5.12 7.04
C VAL A 53 -12.52 4.59 8.48
N GLN A 54 -13.49 3.70 8.70
CA GLN A 54 -13.71 3.10 10.03
C GLN A 54 -12.53 2.24 10.46
N ARG A 55 -11.97 1.39 9.59
CA ARG A 55 -10.75 0.61 9.88
C ARG A 55 -9.57 1.50 10.28
N LEU A 56 -9.35 2.60 9.57
CA LEU A 56 -8.31 3.55 9.94
C LEU A 56 -8.55 4.20 11.30
N ARG A 57 -9.81 4.59 11.60
CA ARG A 57 -10.14 5.14 12.93
C ARG A 57 -9.88 4.15 14.05
N GLU A 58 -10.27 2.89 13.88
CA GLU A 58 -10.01 1.82 14.85
C GLU A 58 -8.51 1.62 15.05
N TRP A 59 -7.73 1.65 13.96
CA TRP A 59 -6.29 1.51 14.05
C TRP A 59 -5.61 2.73 14.73
N ILE A 60 -6.08 3.94 14.47
CA ILE A 60 -5.62 5.15 15.18
C ILE A 60 -5.95 5.04 16.68
N GLY A 61 -7.11 4.49 17.03
CA GLY A 61 -7.53 4.29 18.40
C GLY A 61 -6.70 3.26 19.18
N LEU A 62 -5.90 2.45 18.49
CA LEU A 62 -4.97 1.49 19.08
C LEU A 62 -3.55 2.08 19.07
N PRO A 63 -3.10 2.70 20.15
CA PRO A 63 -1.74 3.22 20.21
C PRO A 63 -0.75 2.08 20.34
N SER A 64 0.06 1.85 19.31
CA SER A 64 1.23 0.98 19.36
C SER A 64 2.45 1.90 19.40
N ILE A 65 3.00 2.15 20.57
CA ILE A 65 4.10 3.11 20.79
C ILE A 65 5.32 2.34 21.30
N ALA A 66 6.27 2.05 20.39
CA ALA A 66 7.46 1.25 20.71
C ALA A 66 8.30 1.87 21.84
N ALA A 67 8.50 3.19 21.81
CA ALA A 67 9.26 3.93 22.82
C ALA A 67 8.67 3.81 24.25
N GLU A 68 7.40 3.45 24.38
CA GLU A 68 6.70 3.25 25.66
C GLU A 68 6.42 1.77 25.95
N ASN A 69 6.76 0.88 25.06
CA ASN A 69 6.31 -0.52 25.06
C ASN A 69 4.78 -0.63 25.27
N ARG A 70 4.04 0.28 24.68
CA ARG A 70 2.61 0.44 24.87
C ARG A 70 1.81 -0.23 23.76
N ASP A 71 0.95 -1.18 24.12
CA ASP A 71 0.03 -1.90 23.23
C ASP A 71 0.67 -2.56 21.99
N MET A 72 1.95 -2.92 22.07
CA MET A 72 2.71 -3.44 20.92
C MET A 72 2.18 -4.79 20.43
N GLU A 73 1.87 -5.72 21.33
CA GLU A 73 1.28 -7.01 20.97
C GLU A 73 -0.12 -6.85 20.32
N LYS A 74 -0.92 -5.90 20.81
CA LYS A 74 -2.21 -5.59 20.22
C LYS A 74 -2.04 -4.98 18.81
N GLY A 75 -1.03 -4.10 18.64
CA GLY A 75 -0.67 -3.51 17.35
C GLY A 75 -0.28 -4.57 16.33
N CYS A 76 0.60 -5.50 16.72
CA CYS A 76 0.99 -6.63 15.89
C CYS A 76 -0.22 -7.51 15.51
N ALA A 77 -1.05 -7.88 16.49
CA ALA A 77 -2.23 -8.70 16.24
C ALA A 77 -3.23 -8.00 15.30
N TYR A 78 -3.43 -6.69 15.45
CA TYR A 78 -4.29 -5.89 14.59
C TYR A 78 -3.75 -5.82 13.15
N MET A 79 -2.44 -5.59 12.98
CA MET A 79 -1.79 -5.62 11.67
C MET A 79 -1.94 -6.98 10.98
N MET A 80 -1.79 -8.08 11.72
CA MET A 80 -2.03 -9.43 11.18
C MET A 80 -3.48 -9.61 10.73
N ALA A 81 -4.45 -9.07 11.48
CA ALA A 81 -5.87 -9.14 11.11
C ALA A 81 -6.14 -8.32 9.84
N LEU A 82 -5.61 -7.10 9.74
CA LEU A 82 -5.72 -6.25 8.55
C LEU A 82 -5.13 -6.92 7.30
N ALA A 83 -3.96 -7.54 7.43
CA ALA A 83 -3.33 -8.26 6.33
C ALA A 83 -4.19 -9.45 5.86
N LYS A 84 -4.70 -10.27 6.78
CA LYS A 84 -5.60 -11.39 6.46
C LYS A 84 -6.86 -10.92 5.76
N ASP A 85 -7.49 -9.87 6.27
CA ASP A 85 -8.71 -9.28 5.70
C ASP A 85 -8.46 -8.74 4.28
N ALA A 86 -7.30 -8.12 4.04
CA ALA A 86 -6.89 -7.67 2.71
C ALA A 86 -6.58 -8.82 1.74
N GLY A 87 -6.43 -10.06 2.21
CA GLY A 87 -6.27 -11.27 1.41
C GLY A 87 -4.88 -11.88 1.43
N PHE A 88 -3.99 -11.42 2.31
CA PHE A 88 -2.74 -12.12 2.54
C PHE A 88 -2.99 -13.47 3.21
N THR A 89 -2.26 -14.47 2.75
CA THR A 89 -2.22 -15.81 3.35
C THR A 89 -0.92 -15.99 4.12
N ASN A 90 -0.82 -17.07 4.89
CA ASN A 90 0.38 -17.37 5.71
C ASN A 90 0.82 -16.18 6.58
N VAL A 91 -0.13 -15.39 7.06
CA VAL A 91 0.18 -14.24 7.91
C VAL A 91 0.68 -14.72 9.25
N GLN A 92 1.92 -14.37 9.55
CA GLN A 92 2.67 -14.85 10.73
C GLN A 92 3.15 -13.67 11.57
N ARG A 93 3.08 -13.86 12.89
CA ARG A 93 3.86 -13.07 13.83
C ARG A 93 5.30 -13.56 13.78
N VAL A 94 6.24 -12.66 13.57
CA VAL A 94 7.67 -12.95 13.51
C VAL A 94 8.31 -12.50 14.82
N PRO A 95 8.81 -13.41 15.66
CA PRO A 95 9.51 -13.04 16.89
C PRO A 95 10.84 -12.33 16.55
N THR A 96 11.19 -11.33 17.34
CA THR A 96 12.47 -10.63 17.34
C THR A 96 12.96 -10.46 18.77
N ASP A 97 14.16 -9.94 18.97
CA ASP A 97 14.67 -9.58 20.30
C ASP A 97 13.97 -8.33 20.88
N GLY A 98 13.17 -7.63 20.07
CA GLY A 98 12.34 -6.50 20.47
C GLY A 98 10.86 -6.72 20.17
N GLN A 99 10.23 -5.75 19.50
CA GLN A 99 8.83 -5.86 19.11
C GLN A 99 8.67 -6.81 17.93
N PRO A 100 7.62 -7.64 17.91
CA PRO A 100 7.45 -8.64 16.86
C PRO A 100 7.20 -7.98 15.49
N GLY A 101 7.71 -8.63 14.43
CA GLY A 101 7.32 -8.29 13.06
C GLY A 101 6.09 -9.06 12.59
N VAL A 102 5.60 -8.71 11.42
CA VAL A 102 4.56 -9.45 10.68
C VAL A 102 5.06 -9.77 9.28
N PHE A 103 4.80 -11.00 8.84
CA PHE A 103 5.07 -11.47 7.49
C PHE A 103 3.81 -12.07 6.90
N GLY A 104 3.56 -11.84 5.62
CA GLY A 104 2.42 -12.43 4.91
C GLY A 104 2.66 -12.45 3.41
N VAL A 105 1.99 -13.37 2.71
CA VAL A 105 2.12 -13.56 1.26
C VAL A 105 0.75 -13.48 0.61
N MET A 106 0.67 -12.83 -0.55
CA MET A 106 -0.47 -12.89 -1.44
C MET A 106 0.01 -13.41 -2.79
N ASP A 107 -0.19 -14.70 -3.03
CA ASP A 107 0.12 -15.33 -4.31
C ASP A 107 -1.05 -15.11 -5.29
N ASN A 108 -0.80 -14.36 -6.34
CA ASN A 108 -1.75 -14.08 -7.42
C ASN A 108 -1.47 -14.93 -8.68
N GLY A 109 -0.47 -15.81 -8.65
CA GLY A 109 0.02 -16.57 -9.80
C GLY A 109 0.79 -15.70 -10.80
N ALA A 110 1.32 -14.56 -10.36
CA ALA A 110 2.04 -13.62 -11.20
C ALA A 110 3.52 -13.99 -11.34
N LYS A 111 4.15 -13.51 -12.43
CA LYS A 111 5.58 -13.73 -12.68
C LYS A 111 6.48 -12.93 -11.74
N HIS A 112 6.01 -11.77 -11.28
CA HIS A 112 6.80 -10.85 -10.47
C HIS A 112 6.20 -10.73 -9.08
N THR A 113 7.06 -10.55 -8.08
CA THR A 113 6.70 -10.31 -6.70
C THR A 113 7.09 -8.89 -6.31
N LEU A 114 6.22 -8.21 -5.57
CA LEU A 114 6.47 -6.89 -4.99
C LEU A 114 6.48 -7.03 -3.46
N GLY A 115 7.59 -6.65 -2.85
CA GLY A 115 7.69 -6.49 -1.39
C GLY A 115 6.98 -5.22 -0.94
N LEU A 116 6.16 -5.33 0.09
CA LEU A 116 5.52 -4.22 0.79
C LEU A 116 6.12 -4.11 2.19
N TYR A 117 6.65 -2.94 2.50
CA TYR A 117 7.10 -2.60 3.84
C TYR A 117 6.01 -1.84 4.56
N PHE A 118 5.66 -2.30 5.77
CA PHE A 118 4.72 -1.65 6.68
C PHE A 118 5.32 -1.54 8.07
N MET A 119 4.75 -0.66 8.88
CA MET A 119 5.03 -0.54 10.30
C MET A 119 3.73 -0.35 11.08
N TYR A 120 3.64 -0.90 12.28
CA TYR A 120 2.41 -0.75 13.07
C TYR A 120 2.58 0.16 14.30
N ASP A 121 3.79 0.65 14.56
CA ASP A 121 4.06 1.59 15.65
C ASP A 121 3.87 3.04 15.22
N VAL A 122 3.75 3.90 16.21
CA VAL A 122 3.65 5.36 16.04
C VAL A 122 4.53 6.06 17.08
N LYS A 123 4.89 7.31 16.78
CA LYS A 123 5.57 8.18 17.74
C LYS A 123 4.72 8.51 18.94
N GLN A 124 5.39 8.78 20.04
CA GLN A 124 4.82 9.42 21.21
C GLN A 124 4.16 10.77 20.85
N PHE A 125 3.30 11.24 21.72
CA PHE A 125 2.61 12.52 21.53
C PHE A 125 2.23 13.13 22.88
N ASP A 126 2.23 14.45 22.93
CA ASP A 126 1.59 15.21 24.00
C ASP A 126 0.17 15.58 23.52
N PRO A 127 -0.90 15.12 24.21
CA PRO A 127 -2.26 15.46 23.84
C PRO A 127 -2.54 16.97 23.81
N ALA A 128 -1.79 17.77 24.57
CA ALA A 128 -1.96 19.23 24.61
C ALA A 128 -1.56 19.94 23.30
N GLU A 129 -0.74 19.30 22.46
CA GLU A 129 -0.30 19.83 21.18
C GLU A 129 -1.32 19.57 20.04
N TRP A 130 -2.41 18.85 20.33
CA TRP A 130 -3.37 18.42 19.31
C TRP A 130 -4.67 19.22 19.34
N SER A 131 -5.21 19.54 18.16
CA SER A 131 -6.51 20.20 18.01
C SER A 131 -7.71 19.30 18.34
N SER A 132 -7.48 17.99 18.52
CA SER A 132 -8.46 16.99 18.97
C SER A 132 -7.70 15.83 19.60
N PRO A 133 -8.34 14.97 20.43
CA PRO A 133 -7.66 13.82 21.03
C PRO A 133 -6.94 12.98 19.97
N PRO A 134 -5.63 12.74 20.08
CA PRO A 134 -4.80 12.15 19.02
C PRO A 134 -5.17 10.70 18.66
N LEU A 135 -5.89 9.99 19.52
CA LEU A 135 -6.34 8.61 19.29
C LEU A 135 -7.81 8.50 18.86
N GLU A 136 -8.50 9.62 18.65
CA GLU A 136 -9.92 9.61 18.28
C GLU A 136 -10.15 9.38 16.77
N GLY A 137 -9.17 9.72 15.93
CA GLY A 137 -9.35 9.69 14.48
C GLY A 137 -10.51 10.59 14.04
N ARG A 138 -10.53 11.83 14.55
CA ARG A 138 -11.62 12.78 14.28
C ARG A 138 -11.60 13.22 12.83
N ILE A 139 -12.78 13.20 12.20
CA ILE A 139 -12.97 13.75 10.85
C ILE A 139 -13.41 15.22 10.99
N VAL A 140 -12.69 16.10 10.34
CA VAL A 140 -12.96 17.55 10.33
C VAL A 140 -13.00 18.08 8.89
N ASP A 141 -13.86 19.07 8.64
CA ASP A 141 -13.88 19.78 7.38
C ASP A 141 -12.78 20.84 7.37
N ARG A 142 -11.95 20.84 6.32
CA ARG A 142 -10.86 21.79 6.15
C ARG A 142 -10.99 22.52 4.82
N ALA A 143 -11.04 23.85 4.87
CA ALA A 143 -11.14 24.65 3.66
C ALA A 143 -10.04 24.31 2.66
N GLY A 144 -10.39 24.05 1.41
CA GLY A 144 -9.48 23.66 0.34
C GLY A 144 -9.05 22.19 0.32
N LEU A 145 -9.29 21.43 1.40
CA LEU A 145 -8.93 20.00 1.50
C LEU A 145 -10.16 19.08 1.64
N GLY A 146 -11.32 19.62 2.00
CA GLY A 146 -12.50 18.81 2.33
C GLY A 146 -12.37 18.11 3.68
N LYS A 147 -12.92 16.91 3.78
CA LYS A 147 -12.87 16.10 5.00
C LYS A 147 -11.50 15.45 5.17
N ILE A 148 -10.86 15.72 6.29
CA ILE A 148 -9.59 15.13 6.70
C ILE A 148 -9.74 14.39 8.03
N MET A 149 -8.94 13.34 8.24
CA MET A 149 -8.85 12.65 9.52
C MET A 149 -7.65 13.19 10.31
N VAL A 150 -7.90 13.59 11.56
CA VAL A 150 -6.87 14.05 12.49
C VAL A 150 -6.65 12.99 13.55
N GLY A 151 -5.40 12.53 13.68
CA GLY A 151 -5.01 11.53 14.67
C GLY A 151 -3.56 11.10 14.54
N ARG A 152 -2.98 10.57 15.61
CA ARG A 152 -1.62 10.02 15.58
C ARG A 152 -1.59 8.79 14.66
N GLY A 153 -0.69 8.82 13.67
CA GLY A 153 -0.60 7.77 12.64
C GLY A 153 -1.44 8.05 11.38
N ALA A 154 -2.32 9.08 11.37
CA ALA A 154 -3.15 9.37 10.21
C ALA A 154 -2.34 9.71 8.94
N THR A 155 -1.17 10.30 9.09
CA THR A 155 -0.25 10.61 7.97
C THR A 155 0.91 9.63 7.91
N ASN A 156 1.53 9.34 9.04
CA ASN A 156 2.64 8.42 9.18
C ASN A 156 2.37 7.43 10.32
N GLN A 157 2.11 6.15 10.02
CA GLN A 157 2.10 5.51 8.70
C GLN A 157 0.74 4.81 8.44
N LYS A 158 -0.15 4.72 9.46
CA LYS A 158 -1.42 3.96 9.42
C LYS A 158 -2.33 4.41 8.27
N GLY A 159 -2.36 5.71 7.95
CA GLY A 159 -3.16 6.24 6.85
C GLY A 159 -2.76 5.71 5.47
N PRO A 160 -1.50 5.92 5.02
CA PRO A 160 -1.00 5.38 3.76
C PRO A 160 -1.14 3.86 3.65
N GLU A 161 -0.86 3.12 4.70
CA GLU A 161 -1.01 1.67 4.73
C GLU A 161 -2.47 1.24 4.65
N SER A 162 -3.38 1.93 5.34
CA SER A 162 -4.83 1.72 5.21
C SER A 162 -5.32 2.00 3.80
N ALA A 163 -4.77 3.00 3.11
CA ALA A 163 -5.10 3.29 1.72
C ALA A 163 -4.66 2.15 0.79
N MET A 164 -3.46 1.58 1.01
CA MET A 164 -2.99 0.41 0.27
C MET A 164 -3.89 -0.81 0.52
N LEU A 165 -4.23 -1.10 1.76
CA LEU A 165 -5.13 -2.20 2.12
C LEU A 165 -6.53 -1.98 1.52
N ALA A 166 -7.06 -0.75 1.54
CA ALA A 166 -8.33 -0.42 0.91
C ALA A 166 -8.31 -0.65 -0.61
N ALA A 167 -7.19 -0.35 -1.27
CA ALA A 167 -7.03 -0.66 -2.70
C ALA A 167 -7.07 -2.17 -2.98
N LEU A 168 -6.43 -2.98 -2.14
CA LEU A 168 -6.49 -4.45 -2.25
C LEU A 168 -7.92 -4.98 -2.04
N HIS A 169 -8.65 -4.44 -1.06
CA HIS A 169 -10.07 -4.75 -0.88
C HIS A 169 -10.90 -4.41 -2.11
N ALA A 170 -10.70 -3.22 -2.69
CA ALA A 170 -11.44 -2.80 -3.89
C ALA A 170 -11.15 -3.69 -5.10
N VAL A 171 -9.89 -4.05 -5.34
CA VAL A 171 -9.50 -4.97 -6.41
C VAL A 171 -10.18 -6.33 -6.24
N ARG A 172 -10.19 -6.90 -5.03
CA ARG A 172 -10.84 -8.17 -4.73
C ARG A 172 -12.37 -8.08 -4.86
N THR A 173 -12.98 -7.01 -4.36
CA THR A 173 -14.42 -6.77 -4.49
C THR A 173 -14.86 -6.65 -5.95
N ALA A 174 -14.00 -6.10 -6.80
CA ALA A 174 -14.20 -6.06 -8.24
C ALA A 174 -13.98 -7.43 -8.94
N GLY A 175 -13.70 -8.50 -8.19
CA GLY A 175 -13.41 -9.84 -8.73
C GLY A 175 -12.07 -9.93 -9.45
N LYS A 176 -11.14 -9.04 -9.15
CA LYS A 176 -9.81 -8.95 -9.77
C LYS A 176 -8.71 -9.37 -8.81
N LYS A 177 -7.52 -9.58 -9.38
CA LYS A 177 -6.28 -9.82 -8.63
C LYS A 177 -5.23 -8.78 -9.03
N PRO A 178 -4.35 -8.37 -8.11
CA PRO A 178 -3.14 -7.62 -8.49
C PRO A 178 -2.33 -8.37 -9.56
N PRO A 179 -1.71 -7.67 -10.52
CA PRO A 179 -0.91 -8.32 -11.58
C PRO A 179 0.48 -8.77 -11.10
N VAL A 180 0.72 -8.69 -9.80
CA VAL A 180 1.96 -9.10 -9.12
C VAL A 180 1.60 -9.91 -7.87
N ASN A 181 2.49 -10.79 -7.44
CA ASN A 181 2.42 -11.35 -6.09
C ASN A 181 2.85 -10.27 -5.09
N LEU A 182 2.35 -10.32 -3.87
CA LEU A 182 2.71 -9.38 -2.82
C LEU A 182 3.32 -10.14 -1.62
N VAL A 183 4.39 -9.60 -1.09
CA VAL A 183 5.00 -10.05 0.16
C VAL A 183 4.98 -8.89 1.13
N LEU A 184 4.26 -9.04 2.23
CA LEU A 184 4.21 -8.07 3.31
C LEU A 184 5.29 -8.40 4.33
N VAL A 185 6.14 -7.43 4.64
CA VAL A 185 7.03 -7.41 5.80
C VAL A 185 6.72 -6.17 6.61
N CYS A 186 6.50 -6.35 7.91
CA CYS A 186 6.07 -5.27 8.79
C CYS A 186 6.83 -5.34 10.11
N GLU A 187 7.12 -4.18 10.67
CA GLU A 187 7.77 -4.05 11.99
C GLU A 187 6.94 -3.21 12.96
N GLY A 188 7.38 -3.17 14.20
CA GLY A 188 6.77 -2.35 15.26
C GLY A 188 7.78 -1.47 15.99
N GLU A 189 8.92 -1.13 15.37
CA GLU A 189 10.00 -0.38 15.99
C GLU A 189 10.58 0.71 15.07
N GLU A 190 9.85 1.08 14.00
CA GLU A 190 10.36 2.06 13.04
C GLU A 190 10.63 3.40 13.71
N GLU A 191 9.73 3.83 14.57
CA GLU A 191 9.78 5.13 15.25
C GLU A 191 10.88 5.23 16.32
N ILE A 192 11.58 4.11 16.61
CA ILE A 192 12.78 4.07 17.46
C ILE A 192 14.03 3.59 16.71
N GLY A 193 13.96 3.58 15.36
CA GLY A 193 15.11 3.32 14.47
C GLY A 193 15.28 1.87 14.03
N SER A 194 14.22 1.05 14.07
CA SER A 194 14.18 -0.31 13.51
C SER A 194 15.28 -1.27 14.02
N PRO A 195 15.61 -1.32 15.31
CA PRO A 195 16.78 -2.04 15.80
C PRO A 195 16.74 -3.54 15.49
N HIS A 196 15.56 -4.13 15.37
CA HIS A 196 15.38 -5.57 15.17
C HIS A 196 14.76 -5.95 13.81
N PHE A 197 14.47 -5.00 12.92
CA PHE A 197 13.83 -5.28 11.63
C PHE A 197 14.63 -6.24 10.75
N THR A 198 15.96 -6.22 10.86
CA THR A 198 16.83 -7.16 10.14
C THR A 198 16.55 -8.62 10.50
N GLN A 199 16.03 -8.90 11.70
CA GLN A 199 15.64 -10.24 12.13
C GLN A 199 14.37 -10.72 11.41
N VAL A 200 13.54 -9.81 10.93
CA VAL A 200 12.36 -10.13 10.11
C VAL A 200 12.78 -10.38 8.65
N VAL A 201 13.47 -9.43 8.02
CA VAL A 201 13.74 -9.48 6.58
C VAL A 201 14.80 -10.49 6.17
N ARG A 202 15.69 -10.90 7.09
CA ARG A 202 16.73 -11.92 6.81
C ARG A 202 16.26 -13.34 7.07
N ARG A 203 15.04 -13.56 7.45
CA ARG A 203 14.52 -14.93 7.59
C ARG A 203 14.55 -15.65 6.24
N PRO A 204 14.96 -16.93 6.21
CA PRO A 204 15.04 -17.68 4.95
C PRO A 204 13.70 -17.78 4.20
N ASP A 205 12.58 -17.92 4.92
CA ASP A 205 11.24 -17.98 4.35
C ASP A 205 10.77 -16.62 3.78
N VAL A 206 11.16 -15.50 4.39
CA VAL A 206 10.91 -14.15 3.87
C VAL A 206 11.72 -13.90 2.60
N LEU A 207 13.03 -14.22 2.63
CA LEU A 207 13.91 -14.05 1.46
C LEU A 207 13.48 -14.95 0.28
N ALA A 208 12.98 -16.16 0.56
CA ALA A 208 12.50 -17.06 -0.47
C ALA A 208 11.16 -16.62 -1.10
N ALA A 209 10.40 -15.76 -0.42
CA ALA A 209 9.13 -15.24 -0.91
C ALA A 209 9.28 -13.97 -1.76
N LEU A 210 10.41 -13.27 -1.62
CA LEU A 210 10.76 -12.05 -2.37
C LEU A 210 11.47 -12.39 -3.69
#